data_c6d2f24a3fb9813ef165f448f186bd99
#
_entry.id   c6d2f24a3fb9813ef165f448f186bd99
#
_cell.length_a   1.000
_cell.length_b   1.000
_cell.length_c   1.000
_cell.angle_alpha   90.00
_cell.angle_beta   90.00
_cell.angle_gamma   90.00
#
_symmetry.space_group_name_H-M   'P 1'
#
loop_
_entity.id
_entity.type
_entity.pdbx_description
1 polymer ?
#
loop_
_entity_poly.entity_id
_entity_poly.type
_entity_poly.pdbx_seq_one_letter_code
_entity_poly.pdbx_strand_id
1 'polypeptide(L)'
;MDGGILSQDEINALLSGMASGEPIPETPAAPEPAPEPTPSPSYAPTFGDVTLSDMEKDAIGEVANISMGTSATTLFSLVNKKVYITTPVVDLCTWKELQEESQKPCVFIQIKYTCGLDGSNILILSEQDVKVITDLMMGGDGTNTEGELSELHLSAISEAMNQMMGSSAASLSTMLGKMIDISPPIANLVDMQDGNSD
;
A
#
# COMPACT_ATOMS: atom_id res chain seq x y z
N MET A 1 34.91 -28.02 -9.66
CA MET A 1 34.36 -27.04 -8.70
C MET A 1 33.32 -27.80 -7.90
N ASP A 2 33.78 -28.38 -6.80
CA ASP A 2 32.92 -29.18 -5.92
C ASP A 2 32.08 -28.25 -5.07
N GLY A 3 30.77 -28.32 -5.26
CA GLY A 3 29.77 -27.71 -4.38
C GLY A 3 29.73 -28.53 -3.10
N GLY A 4 30.29 -27.98 -2.01
CA GLY A 4 30.33 -28.64 -0.71
C GLY A 4 28.93 -28.87 -0.14
N ILE A 5 28.47 -30.10 -0.32
CA ILE A 5 27.39 -30.66 0.49
C ILE A 5 28.10 -31.24 1.73
N LEU A 6 27.75 -30.72 2.90
CA LEU A 6 28.24 -31.24 4.18
C LEU A 6 28.02 -32.76 4.25
N SER A 7 29.04 -33.51 4.64
CA SER A 7 28.92 -34.96 4.77
C SER A 7 28.03 -35.30 5.96
N GLN A 8 27.41 -36.49 5.92
CA GLN A 8 26.55 -36.98 7.00
C GLN A 8 27.25 -37.03 8.35
N ASP A 9 28.57 -37.22 8.33
CA ASP A 9 29.39 -37.25 9.54
C ASP A 9 29.58 -35.84 10.14
N GLU A 10 29.66 -34.78 9.30
CA GLU A 10 29.72 -33.38 9.75
C GLU A 10 28.37 -32.93 10.34
N ILE A 11 27.27 -33.38 9.77
CA ILE A 11 25.93 -33.12 10.30
C ILE A 11 25.73 -33.80 11.64
N ASN A 12 26.18 -35.02 11.79
CA ASN A 12 26.08 -35.75 13.05
C ASN A 12 27.00 -35.18 14.14
N ALA A 13 28.18 -34.66 13.78
CA ALA A 13 29.07 -33.97 14.71
C ALA A 13 28.46 -32.66 15.26
N LEU A 14 27.77 -31.89 14.39
CA LEU A 14 27.06 -30.67 14.80
C LEU A 14 25.88 -30.99 15.73
N LEU A 15 25.10 -32.04 15.43
CA LEU A 15 24.01 -32.48 16.28
C LEU A 15 24.44 -33.01 17.64
N SER A 16 25.58 -33.68 17.70
CA SER A 16 26.13 -34.21 18.96
C SER A 16 26.74 -33.12 19.85
N GLY A 17 27.24 -32.01 19.25
CA GLY A 17 27.77 -30.86 19.98
C GLY A 17 26.70 -30.03 20.72
N MET A 18 25.44 -30.15 20.31
CA MET A 18 24.34 -29.49 20.99
C MET A 18 23.72 -30.27 22.16
N ALA A 19 24.12 -31.55 22.34
CA ALA A 19 23.53 -32.43 23.35
C ALA A 19 24.36 -32.55 24.64
N SER A 20 25.61 -32.08 24.66
CA SER A 20 26.45 -32.09 25.85
C SER A 20 26.58 -30.69 26.43
N GLY A 21 25.65 -30.36 27.33
CA GLY A 21 25.71 -29.15 28.14
C GLY A 21 26.87 -29.21 29.15
N GLU A 22 28.01 -28.63 28.80
CA GLU A 22 29.01 -28.25 29.78
C GLU A 22 28.97 -26.74 30.03
N PRO A 23 29.02 -26.28 31.29
CA PRO A 23 28.90 -24.86 31.61
C PRO A 23 30.19 -24.12 31.24
N ILE A 24 30.05 -23.06 30.47
CA ILE A 24 31.13 -22.11 30.18
C ILE A 24 31.38 -21.30 31.45
N PRO A 25 32.65 -21.12 31.92
CA PRO A 25 32.93 -20.30 33.08
C PRO A 25 32.62 -18.82 32.80
N GLU A 26 31.78 -18.25 33.66
CA GLU A 26 31.42 -16.84 33.66
C GLU A 26 32.64 -15.97 33.97
N THR A 27 33.01 -15.12 33.04
CA THR A 27 33.83 -13.95 33.30
C THR A 27 32.90 -12.81 33.67
N PRO A 28 33.07 -12.13 34.81
CA PRO A 28 32.21 -11.05 35.20
C PRO A 28 32.43 -9.84 34.27
N ALA A 29 31.48 -9.59 33.38
CA ALA A 29 31.38 -8.36 32.63
C ALA A 29 30.82 -7.25 33.54
N ALA A 30 31.49 -6.10 33.53
CA ALA A 30 31.03 -4.88 34.19
C ALA A 30 29.61 -4.50 33.69
N PRO A 31 28.77 -3.93 34.56
CA PRO A 31 27.42 -3.52 34.12
C PRO A 31 27.51 -2.37 33.12
N GLU A 32 27.03 -2.65 31.91
CA GLU A 32 26.71 -1.57 30.94
C GLU A 32 25.61 -0.69 31.53
N PRO A 33 25.70 0.63 31.39
CA PRO A 33 24.62 1.52 31.82
C PRO A 33 23.35 1.19 31.01
N ALA A 34 22.26 0.99 31.74
CA ALA A 34 20.95 0.77 31.17
C ALA A 34 20.63 1.91 30.17
N PRO A 35 20.08 1.61 28.99
CA PRO A 35 19.63 2.66 28.08
C PRO A 35 18.56 3.49 28.79
N GLU A 36 18.77 4.81 28.81
CA GLU A 36 17.78 5.73 29.30
C GLU A 36 16.46 5.53 28.52
N PRO A 37 15.30 5.56 29.16
CA PRO A 37 14.04 5.45 28.47
C PRO A 37 13.89 6.62 27.52
N THR A 38 14.00 6.35 26.21
CA THR A 38 13.61 7.31 25.19
C THR A 38 12.15 7.68 25.47
N PRO A 39 11.80 8.97 25.55
CA PRO A 39 10.45 9.39 25.77
C PRO A 39 9.58 8.86 24.61
N SER A 40 8.67 7.96 24.92
CA SER A 40 7.62 7.55 23.99
C SER A 40 6.87 8.81 23.56
N PRO A 41 6.71 9.09 22.28
CA PRO A 41 5.90 10.23 21.86
C PRO A 41 4.48 10.00 22.36
N SER A 42 4.05 10.89 23.24
CA SER A 42 2.66 10.96 23.72
C SER A 42 1.79 11.39 22.54
N TYR A 43 1.18 10.45 21.88
CA TYR A 43 0.20 10.69 20.83
C TYR A 43 -1.12 11.12 21.48
N ALA A 44 -1.36 12.41 21.58
CA ALA A 44 -2.69 12.96 21.73
C ALA A 44 -3.19 13.35 20.33
N PRO A 45 -4.25 12.75 19.80
CA PRO A 45 -4.77 13.14 18.50
C PRO A 45 -5.47 14.48 18.61
N THR A 46 -4.78 15.53 18.25
CA THR A 46 -5.39 16.82 17.96
C THR A 46 -5.50 16.92 16.42
N PHE A 47 -6.72 16.87 15.91
CA PHE A 47 -7.03 17.24 14.53
C PHE A 47 -6.57 18.67 14.29
N GLY A 48 -5.44 18.85 13.62
CA GLY A 48 -4.88 20.16 13.28
C GLY A 48 -3.34 20.24 13.22
N ASP A 49 -2.64 19.38 13.96
CA ASP A 49 -1.17 19.39 14.02
C ASP A 49 -0.56 17.98 13.84
N VAL A 50 -1.12 17.18 12.94
CA VAL A 50 -0.50 15.90 12.58
C VAL A 50 0.69 16.21 11.68
N THR A 51 1.90 15.93 12.16
CA THR A 51 3.13 16.01 11.35
C THR A 51 3.71 14.62 11.24
N LEU A 52 4.18 14.25 10.04
CA LEU A 52 4.93 13.03 9.81
C LEU A 52 6.42 13.36 9.74
N SER A 53 7.22 12.63 10.50
CA SER A 53 8.69 12.67 10.34
C SER A 53 9.09 12.03 9.00
N ASP A 54 10.30 12.33 8.53
CA ASP A 54 10.82 11.74 7.30
C ASP A 54 10.87 10.20 7.36
N MET A 55 11.18 9.65 8.55
CA MET A 55 11.17 8.19 8.77
C MET A 55 9.76 7.59 8.64
N GLU A 56 8.74 8.28 9.14
CA GLU A 56 7.34 7.83 9.01
C GLU A 56 6.85 7.94 7.57
N LYS A 57 7.20 9.01 6.86
CA LYS A 57 6.92 9.16 5.43
C LYS A 57 7.58 8.04 4.61
N ASP A 58 8.83 7.74 4.89
CA ASP A 58 9.59 6.65 4.25
C ASP A 58 8.92 5.28 4.50
N ALA A 59 8.56 5.00 5.76
CA ALA A 59 7.89 3.75 6.12
C ALA A 59 6.53 3.60 5.44
N ILE A 60 5.72 4.66 5.40
CA ILE A 60 4.43 4.67 4.70
C ILE A 60 4.65 4.48 3.20
N GLY A 61 5.64 5.15 2.62
CA GLY A 61 6.01 5.04 1.22
C GLY A 61 6.40 3.62 0.83
N GLU A 62 7.19 2.93 1.65
CA GLU A 62 7.58 1.55 1.40
C GLU A 62 6.39 0.58 1.49
N VAL A 63 5.55 0.72 2.51
CA VAL A 63 4.31 -0.05 2.65
C VAL A 63 3.38 0.18 1.44
N ALA A 64 3.22 1.42 1.01
CA ALA A 64 2.43 1.76 -0.16
C ALA A 64 3.04 1.18 -1.44
N ASN A 65 4.35 1.27 -1.62
CA ASN A 65 5.06 0.74 -2.78
C ASN A 65 4.86 -0.79 -2.93
N ILE A 66 5.02 -1.54 -1.83
CA ILE A 66 4.84 -3.00 -1.83
C ILE A 66 3.38 -3.37 -2.12
N SER A 67 2.42 -2.74 -1.44
CA SER A 67 1.00 -3.05 -1.60
C SER A 67 0.48 -2.66 -2.99
N MET A 68 0.90 -1.51 -3.51
CA MET A 68 0.54 -1.06 -4.86
C MET A 68 1.26 -1.85 -5.95
N GLY A 69 2.46 -2.39 -5.69
CA GLY A 69 3.13 -3.32 -6.60
C GLY A 69 2.30 -4.58 -6.85
N THR A 70 1.64 -5.10 -5.81
CA THR A 70 0.69 -6.21 -5.94
C THR A 70 -0.54 -5.80 -6.75
N SER A 71 -1.07 -4.60 -6.50
CA SER A 71 -2.19 -4.02 -7.25
C SER A 71 -1.88 -3.84 -8.73
N ALA A 72 -0.65 -3.43 -9.08
CA ALA A 72 -0.21 -3.29 -10.47
C ALA A 72 -0.27 -4.62 -11.23
N THR A 73 0.07 -5.73 -10.57
CA THR A 73 -0.05 -7.08 -11.15
C THR A 73 -1.50 -7.44 -11.41
N THR A 74 -2.40 -7.07 -10.52
CA THR A 74 -3.85 -7.27 -10.71
C THR A 74 -4.36 -6.43 -11.87
N LEU A 75 -3.99 -5.15 -11.93
CA LEU A 75 -4.37 -4.28 -13.04
C LEU A 75 -3.83 -4.78 -14.40
N PHE A 76 -2.57 -5.25 -14.44
CA PHE A 76 -2.03 -5.89 -15.64
C PHE A 76 -2.92 -7.03 -16.15
N SER A 77 -3.43 -7.87 -15.24
CA SER A 77 -4.31 -8.98 -15.61
C SER A 77 -5.64 -8.53 -16.21
N LEU A 78 -6.14 -7.37 -15.78
CA LEU A 78 -7.40 -6.79 -16.27
C LEU A 78 -7.24 -6.09 -17.62
N VAL A 79 -6.17 -5.30 -17.78
CA VAL A 79 -5.96 -4.48 -19.00
C VAL A 79 -5.11 -5.16 -20.05
N ASN A 80 -4.52 -6.33 -19.74
CA ASN A 80 -3.59 -7.07 -20.59
C ASN A 80 -2.44 -6.21 -21.15
N LYS A 81 -2.02 -5.21 -20.41
CA LYS A 81 -0.90 -4.31 -20.69
C LYS A 81 -0.01 -4.21 -19.47
N LYS A 82 1.31 -4.20 -19.69
CA LYS A 82 2.27 -4.10 -18.59
C LYS A 82 2.10 -2.77 -17.85
N VAL A 83 1.85 -2.87 -16.54
CA VAL A 83 1.68 -1.73 -15.65
C VAL A 83 2.95 -1.58 -14.82
N TYR A 84 3.47 -0.36 -14.76
CA TYR A 84 4.62 0.00 -13.94
C TYR A 84 4.18 1.02 -12.90
N ILE A 85 4.59 0.79 -11.67
CA ILE A 85 4.40 1.74 -10.58
C ILE A 85 5.75 2.32 -10.20
N THR A 86 5.80 3.63 -10.05
CA THR A 86 6.98 4.35 -9.54
C THR A 86 6.92 4.42 -8.02
N THR A 87 8.05 4.68 -7.38
CA THR A 87 8.11 4.89 -5.93
C THR A 87 7.19 6.05 -5.53
N PRO A 88 6.29 5.84 -4.57
CA PRO A 88 5.38 6.89 -4.15
C PRO A 88 6.10 7.99 -3.37
N VAL A 89 5.62 9.21 -3.50
CA VAL A 89 5.99 10.33 -2.63
C VAL A 89 4.87 10.51 -1.61
N VAL A 90 5.23 10.56 -0.33
CA VAL A 90 4.28 10.69 0.77
C VAL A 90 4.30 12.11 1.30
N ASP A 91 3.16 12.75 1.34
CA ASP A 91 2.97 14.06 1.94
C ASP A 91 1.64 14.17 2.70
N LEU A 92 1.54 15.20 3.55
CA LEU A 92 0.33 15.55 4.27
C LEU A 92 -0.30 16.76 3.60
N CYS A 93 -1.58 16.66 3.25
CA CYS A 93 -2.33 17.78 2.72
C CYS A 93 -3.74 17.82 3.33
N THR A 94 -4.33 18.99 3.32
CA THR A 94 -5.74 19.17 3.66
C THR A 94 -6.63 18.75 2.49
N TRP A 95 -7.90 18.45 2.79
CA TRP A 95 -8.88 18.15 1.74
C TRP A 95 -8.99 19.26 0.68
N LYS A 96 -8.88 20.52 1.12
CA LYS A 96 -8.92 21.68 0.23
C LYS A 96 -7.73 21.71 -0.73
N GLU A 97 -6.52 21.51 -0.22
CA GLU A 97 -5.31 21.45 -1.05
C GLU A 97 -5.39 20.30 -2.05
N LEU A 98 -5.88 19.12 -1.62
CA LEU A 98 -6.06 17.98 -2.50
C LEU A 98 -7.04 18.28 -3.64
N GLN A 99 -8.14 18.99 -3.36
CA GLN A 99 -9.10 19.40 -4.38
C GLN A 99 -8.55 20.46 -5.34
N GLU A 100 -7.71 21.37 -4.84
CA GLU A 100 -7.08 22.42 -5.66
C GLU A 100 -5.98 21.85 -6.57
N GLU A 101 -5.25 20.84 -6.12
CA GLU A 101 -4.17 20.20 -6.86
C GLU A 101 -4.67 19.17 -7.89
N SER A 102 -5.85 18.60 -7.67
CA SER A 102 -6.43 17.60 -8.56
C SER A 102 -6.82 18.19 -9.91
N GLN A 103 -6.33 17.58 -10.99
CA GLN A 103 -6.70 17.94 -12.36
C GLN A 103 -8.15 17.53 -12.62
N LYS A 104 -9.02 18.51 -12.86
CA LYS A 104 -10.44 18.27 -13.15
C LYS A 104 -10.71 18.34 -14.65
N PRO A 105 -11.66 17.57 -15.19
CA PRO A 105 -12.52 16.61 -14.48
C PRO A 105 -11.75 15.36 -14.01
N CYS A 106 -12.12 14.83 -12.85
CA CYS A 106 -11.52 13.64 -12.28
C CYS A 106 -12.56 12.73 -11.61
N VAL A 107 -12.21 11.48 -11.44
CA VAL A 107 -13.05 10.49 -10.77
C VAL A 107 -12.43 10.20 -9.40
N PHE A 108 -13.22 10.44 -8.34
CA PHE A 108 -12.89 10.03 -6.99
C PHE A 108 -13.47 8.65 -6.71
N ILE A 109 -12.60 7.73 -6.31
CA ILE A 109 -12.99 6.38 -5.96
C ILE A 109 -12.69 6.20 -4.48
N GLN A 110 -13.73 6.17 -3.66
CA GLN A 110 -13.64 6.01 -2.22
C GLN A 110 -13.83 4.56 -1.81
N ILE A 111 -12.93 4.06 -0.98
CA ILE A 111 -12.93 2.72 -0.42
C ILE A 111 -12.69 2.84 1.09
N LYS A 112 -13.59 2.28 1.90
CA LYS A 112 -13.45 2.28 3.36
C LYS A 112 -12.77 1.01 3.83
N TYR A 113 -11.91 1.12 4.84
CA TYR A 113 -11.48 -0.07 5.58
C TYR A 113 -12.59 -0.53 6.50
N THR A 114 -12.92 -1.82 6.44
CA THR A 114 -13.98 -2.44 7.25
C THR A 114 -13.41 -3.26 8.40
N CYS A 115 -12.13 -3.62 8.31
CA CYS A 115 -11.40 -4.37 9.33
C CYS A 115 -9.92 -4.01 9.31
N GLY A 116 -9.28 -4.01 10.46
CA GLY A 116 -7.83 -3.93 10.63
C GLY A 116 -7.21 -2.54 10.55
N LEU A 117 -7.75 -1.64 9.77
CA LEU A 117 -7.40 -0.23 9.69
C LEU A 117 -8.64 0.63 9.90
N ASP A 118 -8.45 1.85 10.35
CA ASP A 118 -9.51 2.85 10.46
C ASP A 118 -9.30 3.94 9.40
N GLY A 119 -10.37 4.35 8.75
CA GLY A 119 -10.35 5.39 7.72
C GLY A 119 -10.80 4.93 6.33
N SER A 120 -10.51 5.78 5.35
CA SER A 120 -10.87 5.56 3.95
C SER A 120 -9.66 5.80 3.06
N ASN A 121 -9.59 5.03 1.99
CA ASN A 121 -8.68 5.27 0.88
C ASN A 121 -9.45 5.99 -0.23
N ILE A 122 -8.86 7.00 -0.83
CA ILE A 122 -9.42 7.73 -1.95
C ILE A 122 -8.40 7.70 -3.09
N LEU A 123 -8.83 7.14 -4.21
CA LEU A 123 -8.07 7.14 -5.46
C LEU A 123 -8.63 8.25 -6.34
N ILE A 124 -7.75 9.07 -6.89
CA ILE A 124 -8.12 10.17 -7.79
C ILE A 124 -7.51 9.87 -9.15
N LEU A 125 -8.38 9.70 -10.13
CA LEU A 125 -8.00 9.39 -11.50
C LEU A 125 -8.49 10.50 -12.43
N SER A 126 -7.68 10.86 -13.43
CA SER A 126 -8.17 11.75 -14.50
C SER A 126 -9.28 11.05 -15.31
N GLU A 127 -10.19 11.82 -15.86
CA GLU A 127 -11.20 11.28 -16.78
C GLU A 127 -10.57 10.52 -17.95
N GLN A 128 -9.46 11.03 -18.46
CA GLN A 128 -8.70 10.41 -19.53
C GLN A 128 -8.18 9.02 -19.14
N ASP A 129 -7.60 8.89 -17.96
CA ASP A 129 -7.06 7.62 -17.49
C ASP A 129 -8.17 6.58 -17.28
N VAL A 130 -9.32 7.01 -16.76
CA VAL A 130 -10.49 6.13 -16.61
C VAL A 130 -10.93 5.59 -17.97
N LYS A 131 -11.02 6.44 -19.00
CA LYS A 131 -11.39 6.01 -20.35
C LYS A 131 -10.38 5.04 -20.95
N VAL A 132 -9.08 5.32 -20.82
CA VAL A 132 -8.02 4.43 -21.31
C VAL A 132 -8.09 3.07 -20.62
N ILE A 133 -8.19 3.04 -19.28
CA ILE A 133 -8.25 1.79 -18.52
C ILE A 133 -9.49 1.00 -18.90
N THR A 134 -10.63 1.65 -18.99
CA THR A 134 -11.91 1.02 -19.34
C THR A 134 -11.89 0.45 -20.77
N ASP A 135 -11.37 1.20 -21.73
CA ASP A 135 -11.24 0.71 -23.11
C ASP A 135 -10.36 -0.54 -23.19
N LEU A 136 -9.22 -0.53 -22.49
CA LEU A 136 -8.34 -1.70 -22.40
C LEU A 136 -9.03 -2.90 -21.74
N MET A 137 -9.81 -2.70 -20.68
CA MET A 137 -10.57 -3.76 -20.02
C MET A 137 -11.63 -4.38 -20.91
N MET A 138 -12.23 -3.58 -21.80
CA MET A 138 -13.21 -4.04 -22.80
C MET A 138 -12.56 -4.68 -24.04
N GLY A 139 -11.24 -4.82 -24.07
CA GLY A 139 -10.49 -5.43 -25.15
C GLY A 139 -10.08 -4.46 -26.27
N GLY A 140 -10.20 -3.16 -26.04
CA GLY A 140 -9.66 -2.12 -26.90
C GLY A 140 -8.13 -1.98 -26.80
N ASP A 141 -7.60 -0.97 -27.45
CA ASP A 141 -6.16 -0.66 -27.45
C ASP A 141 -5.78 0.54 -26.57
N GLY A 142 -6.76 1.19 -25.92
CA GLY A 142 -6.59 2.36 -25.06
C GLY A 142 -6.72 3.69 -25.83
N THR A 143 -7.15 3.68 -27.08
CA THR A 143 -7.27 4.90 -27.91
C THR A 143 -8.70 5.48 -27.97
N ASN A 144 -9.71 4.70 -27.63
CA ASN A 144 -11.10 5.13 -27.64
C ASN A 144 -11.44 5.93 -26.37
N THR A 145 -10.98 7.17 -26.34
CA THR A 145 -11.12 8.08 -25.20
C THR A 145 -11.99 9.29 -25.49
N GLU A 146 -12.67 9.30 -26.65
CA GLU A 146 -13.57 10.39 -27.03
C GLU A 146 -14.95 10.26 -26.36
N GLY A 147 -15.66 11.39 -26.26
CA GLY A 147 -16.98 11.45 -25.66
C GLY A 147 -16.97 11.66 -24.14
N GLU A 148 -18.16 11.71 -23.54
CA GLU A 148 -18.35 11.89 -22.11
C GLU A 148 -18.17 10.59 -21.33
N LEU A 149 -17.83 10.71 -20.06
CA LEU A 149 -17.73 9.61 -19.14
C LEU A 149 -19.12 9.05 -18.85
N SER A 150 -19.35 7.80 -19.18
CA SER A 150 -20.64 7.14 -19.00
C SER A 150 -20.65 6.27 -17.71
N GLU A 151 -21.83 5.85 -17.27
CA GLU A 151 -21.99 4.91 -16.17
C GLU A 151 -21.23 3.59 -16.39
N LEU A 152 -21.08 3.18 -17.66
CA LEU A 152 -20.28 2.00 -18.00
C LEU A 152 -18.80 2.19 -17.62
N HIS A 153 -18.23 3.37 -17.88
CA HIS A 153 -16.86 3.70 -17.49
C HIS A 153 -16.71 3.70 -15.96
N LEU A 154 -17.65 4.32 -15.24
CA LEU A 154 -17.62 4.36 -13.77
C LEU A 154 -17.77 2.97 -13.16
N SER A 155 -18.61 2.13 -13.73
CA SER A 155 -18.79 0.74 -13.28
C SER A 155 -17.53 -0.10 -13.53
N ALA A 156 -16.95 0.00 -14.73
CA ALA A 156 -15.75 -0.75 -15.08
C ALA A 156 -14.54 -0.34 -14.24
N ILE A 157 -14.32 0.98 -14.04
CA ILE A 157 -13.22 1.45 -13.21
C ILE A 157 -13.42 1.08 -11.74
N SER A 158 -14.66 1.09 -11.23
CA SER A 158 -14.96 0.65 -9.88
C SER A 158 -14.60 -0.83 -9.68
N GLU A 159 -14.91 -1.67 -10.65
CA GLU A 159 -14.54 -3.09 -10.58
C GLU A 159 -13.01 -3.28 -10.64
N ALA A 160 -12.31 -2.56 -11.51
CA ALA A 160 -10.86 -2.59 -11.56
C ALA A 160 -10.24 -2.19 -10.21
N MET A 161 -10.73 -1.10 -9.63
CA MET A 161 -10.24 -0.60 -8.34
C MET A 161 -10.60 -1.54 -7.19
N ASN A 162 -11.75 -2.20 -7.25
CA ASN A 162 -12.13 -3.22 -6.27
C ASN A 162 -11.12 -4.38 -6.24
N GLN A 163 -10.77 -4.90 -7.40
CA GLN A 163 -9.80 -6.00 -7.50
C GLN A 163 -8.38 -5.55 -7.12
N MET A 164 -7.96 -4.38 -7.57
CA MET A 164 -6.66 -3.80 -7.21
C MET A 164 -6.52 -3.61 -5.71
N MET A 165 -7.50 -2.95 -5.09
CA MET A 165 -7.46 -2.64 -3.66
C MET A 165 -7.69 -3.86 -2.79
N GLY A 166 -8.43 -4.87 -3.26
CA GLY A 166 -8.49 -6.17 -2.62
C GLY A 166 -7.11 -6.85 -2.55
N SER A 167 -6.36 -6.81 -3.64
CA SER A 167 -4.97 -7.31 -3.68
C SER A 167 -4.03 -6.50 -2.76
N SER A 168 -4.20 -5.17 -2.72
CA SER A 168 -3.47 -4.29 -1.81
C SER A 168 -3.77 -4.62 -0.34
N ALA A 169 -5.05 -4.79 0.01
CA ALA A 169 -5.48 -5.14 1.36
C ALA A 169 -4.91 -6.49 1.82
N ALA A 170 -4.88 -7.49 0.93
CA ALA A 170 -4.25 -8.78 1.20
C ALA A 170 -2.74 -8.66 1.45
N SER A 171 -2.05 -7.83 0.66
CA SER A 171 -0.63 -7.51 0.85
C SER A 171 -0.39 -6.82 2.19
N LEU A 172 -1.18 -5.80 2.52
CA LEU A 172 -1.14 -5.09 3.81
C LEU A 172 -1.42 -6.04 4.98
N SER A 173 -2.39 -6.95 4.85
CA SER A 173 -2.69 -7.96 5.87
C SER A 173 -1.47 -8.82 6.18
N THR A 174 -0.75 -9.23 5.14
CA THR A 174 0.48 -10.04 5.28
C THR A 174 1.59 -9.25 5.95
N MET A 175 1.83 -8.01 5.52
CA MET A 175 2.90 -7.17 6.07
C MET A 175 2.65 -6.77 7.51
N LEU A 176 1.42 -6.44 7.86
CA LEU A 176 1.07 -5.97 9.20
C LEU A 176 0.67 -7.11 10.17
N GLY A 177 0.62 -8.35 9.69
CA GLY A 177 0.28 -9.53 10.50
C GLY A 177 -1.12 -9.48 11.09
N LYS A 178 -2.07 -8.77 10.45
CA LYS A 178 -3.45 -8.65 10.88
C LYS A 178 -4.41 -8.66 9.70
N MET A 179 -5.65 -9.08 9.93
CA MET A 179 -6.69 -9.06 8.91
C MET A 179 -7.03 -7.61 8.54
N ILE A 180 -6.96 -7.30 7.27
CA ILE A 180 -7.37 -6.01 6.70
C ILE A 180 -8.39 -6.31 5.61
N ASP A 181 -9.54 -5.65 5.69
CA ASP A 181 -10.63 -5.80 4.74
C ASP A 181 -11.19 -4.44 4.32
N ILE A 182 -11.80 -4.39 3.14
CA ILE A 182 -12.27 -3.16 2.50
C ILE A 182 -13.73 -3.27 2.07
N SER A 183 -14.41 -2.13 2.00
CA SER A 183 -15.73 -2.03 1.36
C SER A 183 -15.62 -2.03 -0.16
N PRO A 184 -16.70 -2.33 -0.87
CA PRO A 184 -16.78 -2.03 -2.29
C PRO A 184 -16.47 -0.55 -2.56
N PRO A 185 -15.81 -0.23 -3.69
CA PRO A 185 -15.51 1.14 -4.07
C PRO A 185 -16.77 1.91 -4.50
N ILE A 186 -16.77 3.22 -4.24
CA ILE A 186 -17.79 4.16 -4.73
C ILE A 186 -17.07 5.17 -5.62
N ALA A 187 -17.39 5.16 -6.91
CA ALA A 187 -16.83 6.09 -7.88
C ALA A 187 -17.78 7.28 -8.12
N ASN A 188 -17.25 8.48 -8.05
CA ASN A 188 -17.97 9.72 -8.32
C ASN A 188 -17.16 10.60 -9.28
N LEU A 189 -17.80 11.09 -10.34
CA LEU A 189 -17.23 12.12 -11.20
C LEU A 189 -17.30 13.47 -10.49
N VAL A 190 -16.16 14.14 -10.39
CA VAL A 190 -16.07 15.50 -9.83
C VAL A 190 -15.70 16.46 -10.95
N ASP A 191 -16.66 17.29 -11.33
CA ASP A 191 -16.50 18.34 -12.32
C ASP A 191 -16.26 19.70 -11.63
N MET A 192 -15.76 20.68 -12.41
CA MET A 192 -15.38 22.01 -11.94
C MET A 192 -16.57 22.86 -11.44
N GLN A 193 -17.82 22.42 -11.65
CA GLN A 193 -18.98 23.27 -11.43
C GLN A 193 -19.63 23.16 -10.05
N ASP A 194 -19.33 22.15 -9.27
CA ASP A 194 -19.97 21.98 -7.97
C ASP A 194 -19.09 22.51 -6.81
N GLY A 195 -19.06 23.83 -6.71
CA GLY A 195 -18.56 24.54 -5.54
C GLY A 195 -19.50 24.50 -4.34
N ASN A 196 -20.33 23.46 -4.20
CA ASN A 196 -21.26 23.33 -3.10
C ASN A 196 -21.35 21.87 -2.65
N SER A 197 -20.56 21.53 -1.65
CA SER A 197 -20.77 20.32 -0.85
C SER A 197 -20.98 20.78 0.58
N ASP A 198 -22.24 20.75 1.02
CA ASP A 198 -22.62 20.80 2.43
C ASP A 198 -22.10 19.55 3.18
#